data_3da840e5fa5d069a4f7253602509c689
#
_entry.id   3da840e5fa5d069a4f7253602509c689
#
_cell.length_a   1.000
_cell.length_b   1.000
_cell.length_c   1.000
_cell.angle_alpha   90.00
_cell.angle_beta   90.00
_cell.angle_gamma   90.00
#
_symmetry.space_group_name_H-M   'P 1'
#
loop_
_entity.id
_entity.type
_entity.pdbx_description
1 polymer ?
#
loop_
_entity_poly.entity_id
_entity_poly.type
_entity_poly.pdbx_seq_one_letter_code
_entity_poly.pdbx_strand_id
1 'polypeptide(L)'
;MLNVPTRGPWSGEAFSIACCXLYVLRLKSLTXVALLLCCGAATPVSAQSRLERLLKPRLPMGVWLTNSPSKLYYDKQRIXLAMQRLQAAGFNRVVPNVWSRGTTFHESLXAPVEPPLLKAGVQLDPICTIAEEGRKRGIKVMPWFEXGXMEPADSAVVRDHPEWVLARSDGQTWMTMHGNHRMAWLNPAHPEVRARFIGLIVETLKRCRMDGLQLDDHFAWPVQFGYDAFTASLYEQQMGSPPPPDHTNRRWMIWRRKQLTSLLRXLRQRLEDEDLSVRISLSPGPFRQAYNXWXQDWELWALGNLIDELVVQNYAYSVKGFARDLDQPALRKAREWQIPTQIGILAGFGKRTTTMPVLEQKVRLARERGHGVIFFYWEGLWGRHVSPQQQDERFRFFKKLGS
;
A
#
# COMPACT_ATOMS: atom_id res chain seq x y z
N MET A 1 7.96 36.04 48.60
CA MET A 1 8.44 35.87 49.98
C MET A 1 8.40 34.39 50.32
N LEU A 2 9.58 33.81 50.43
CA LEU A 2 10.04 32.81 51.41
C LEU A 2 9.39 31.42 51.30
N ASN A 3 10.01 30.29 51.23
CA ASN A 3 11.37 29.91 51.63
C ASN A 3 11.68 28.54 51.06
N VAL A 4 12.89 28.37 50.60
CA VAL A 4 13.56 27.11 50.36
C VAL A 4 14.22 26.65 51.67
N PRO A 5 14.29 25.37 51.98
CA PRO A 5 15.42 24.89 52.75
C PRO A 5 16.21 23.79 52.07
N THR A 6 17.47 23.87 52.36
CA THR A 6 18.67 23.26 51.88
C THR A 6 18.91 21.84 52.36
N ARG A 7 19.69 21.17 51.55
CA ARG A 7 20.61 20.02 51.65
C ARG A 7 20.94 19.38 53.00
N GLY A 8 21.16 18.05 52.89
CA GLY A 8 22.08 17.29 53.75
C GLY A 8 22.33 15.91 53.19
N PRO A 9 23.57 15.43 53.19
CA PRO A 9 24.05 14.26 52.45
C PRO A 9 24.03 12.98 53.29
N TRP A 10 23.77 11.84 52.67
CA TRP A 10 24.23 10.57 53.24
C TRP A 10 24.72 9.62 52.17
N SER A 11 25.90 9.16 52.48
CA SER A 11 26.78 8.28 51.76
C SER A 11 26.33 6.80 51.78
N GLY A 12 26.67 6.08 50.74
CA GLY A 12 27.29 4.80 50.83
C GLY A 12 26.44 3.52 50.92
N GLU A 13 26.61 2.73 49.91
CA GLU A 13 26.69 1.28 49.92
C GLU A 13 25.41 0.45 50.16
N ALA A 14 25.33 -0.52 49.31
CA ALA A 14 24.49 -1.75 49.41
C ALA A 14 23.07 -1.59 48.89
N PHE A 15 22.92 -1.85 47.58
CA PHE A 15 21.75 -2.57 47.10
C PHE A 15 22.07 -3.28 45.78
N SER A 16 22.82 -4.35 45.92
CA SER A 16 22.81 -5.44 44.96
C SER A 16 21.86 -6.50 45.51
N ILE A 17 21.07 -7.08 44.67
CA ILE A 17 20.08 -8.16 44.96
C ILE A 17 18.71 -7.61 45.34
N ALA A 18 17.92 -7.26 44.38
CA ALA A 18 16.46 -7.47 44.33
C ALA A 18 15.85 -6.81 43.07
N CYS A 19 16.08 -7.40 41.93
CA CYS A 19 15.30 -7.04 40.76
C CYS A 19 15.12 -8.26 39.85
N CYS A 20 14.59 -9.32 40.39
CA CYS A 20 14.18 -10.50 39.62
C CYS A 20 12.88 -11.06 40.15
N UNK A 21 12.07 -10.35 40.17
CA UNK A 21 10.86 -10.97 40.43
C UNK A 21 9.79 -10.25 39.82
N LEU A 22 9.06 -10.47 39.25
CA LEU A 22 7.78 -10.00 38.81
C LEU A 22 7.72 -9.53 37.39
N TYR A 23 7.96 -10.45 36.47
CA TYR A 23 7.32 -10.48 35.16
C TYR A 23 7.12 -11.93 34.72
N VAL A 24 6.31 -12.65 35.48
CA VAL A 24 5.78 -13.95 35.05
C VAL A 24 4.31 -13.73 34.75
N LEU A 25 4.00 -13.34 33.52
CA LEU A 25 2.62 -13.48 33.02
C LEU A 25 2.61 -13.65 31.51
N ARG A 26 2.27 -14.85 31.15
CA ARG A 26 1.70 -15.27 29.85
C ARG A 26 2.58 -15.18 28.62
N LEU A 27 3.44 -16.19 28.48
CA LEU A 27 3.86 -16.63 27.14
C LEU A 27 4.23 -18.12 27.22
N LYS A 28 3.24 -18.98 27.03
CA LYS A 28 3.41 -20.45 27.09
C LYS A 28 4.22 -21.05 25.93
N SER A 29 4.87 -20.23 25.10
CA SER A 29 5.61 -20.72 23.93
C SER A 29 7.04 -20.22 23.80
N LEU A 30 7.52 -19.38 24.76
CA LEU A 30 8.85 -18.76 24.65
C LEU A 30 9.83 -19.20 25.74
N THR A 31 9.41 -20.14 26.59
CA THR A 31 10.22 -20.58 27.75
C THR A 31 11.49 -21.34 27.41
N UNK A 32 11.55 -21.63 26.46
CA UNK A 32 12.68 -22.35 26.12
C UNK A 32 13.84 -21.54 25.64
N VAL A 33 13.44 -20.63 25.08
CA VAL A 33 14.52 -19.81 24.54
C VAL A 33 15.20 -19.00 25.65
N ALA A 34 14.44 -18.62 26.66
CA ALA A 34 14.96 -17.82 27.76
C ALA A 34 15.94 -18.60 28.69
N LEU A 35 15.73 -19.91 28.84
CA LEU A 35 16.61 -20.72 29.71
C LEU A 35 17.99 -20.95 29.10
N LEU A 36 18.12 -20.96 27.78
CA LEU A 36 19.41 -21.14 27.11
C LEU A 36 20.32 -19.91 27.19
N LEU A 37 19.74 -18.74 27.40
CA LEU A 37 20.50 -17.50 27.54
C LEU A 37 21.07 -17.28 28.94
N CYS A 38 20.52 -17.96 29.96
CA CYS A 38 20.99 -17.80 31.35
C CYS A 38 22.10 -18.78 31.73
N CYS A 39 22.34 -19.83 30.92
CA CYS A 39 23.31 -20.87 31.29
C CYS A 39 24.74 -20.70 30.76
N GLY A 40 25.03 -19.59 30.09
CA GLY A 40 26.39 -19.27 29.66
C GLY A 40 27.07 -20.28 28.74
N ALA A 41 26.31 -21.24 28.19
CA ALA A 41 26.85 -22.22 27.26
C ALA A 41 26.94 -21.56 25.87
N ALA A 42 28.15 -21.44 25.34
CA ALA A 42 28.38 -20.91 23.99
C ALA A 42 27.65 -21.82 22.99
N THR A 43 26.52 -21.30 22.45
CA THR A 43 25.84 -22.00 21.38
C THR A 43 26.74 -21.98 20.15
N PRO A 44 26.83 -23.06 19.39
CA PRO A 44 27.63 -23.06 18.17
C PRO A 44 27.11 -22.01 17.20
N VAL A 45 28.03 -21.29 16.55
CA VAL A 45 27.73 -20.17 15.62
C VAL A 45 26.62 -20.56 14.61
N SER A 46 26.57 -21.81 14.19
CA SER A 46 25.56 -22.31 13.27
C SER A 46 24.14 -22.30 13.86
N ALA A 47 24.01 -22.64 15.15
CA ALA A 47 22.71 -22.65 15.83
C ALA A 47 22.22 -21.23 16.12
N GLN A 48 23.13 -20.35 16.48
CA GLN A 48 22.84 -18.93 16.73
C GLN A 48 22.39 -18.24 15.45
N SER A 49 23.09 -18.46 14.32
CA SER A 49 22.72 -17.89 13.03
C SER A 49 21.38 -18.46 12.52
N ARG A 50 21.08 -19.72 12.85
CA ARG A 50 19.81 -20.34 12.51
C ARG A 50 18.66 -19.73 13.33
N LEU A 51 18.87 -19.52 14.62
CA LEU A 51 17.89 -18.89 15.50
C LEU A 51 17.63 -17.44 15.08
N GLU A 52 18.68 -16.68 14.75
CA GLU A 52 18.57 -15.32 14.27
C GLU A 52 17.75 -15.25 12.96
N ARG A 53 17.94 -16.22 12.07
CA ARG A 53 17.16 -16.30 10.83
C ARG A 53 15.69 -16.62 11.11
N LEU A 54 15.39 -17.48 12.08
CA LEU A 54 14.03 -17.82 12.49
C LEU A 54 13.32 -16.66 13.18
N LEU A 55 14.06 -15.79 13.84
CA LEU A 55 13.50 -14.65 14.57
C LEU A 55 13.31 -13.41 13.67
N LYS A 56 13.95 -13.34 12.50
CA LYS A 56 13.73 -12.24 11.56
C LYS A 56 12.35 -12.39 10.90
N PRO A 57 11.54 -11.33 10.95
CA PRO A 57 10.27 -11.34 10.22
C PRO A 57 10.51 -11.64 8.74
N ARG A 58 9.73 -12.57 8.22
CA ARG A 58 9.81 -12.93 6.82
C ARG A 58 9.42 -11.74 5.95
N LEU A 59 10.27 -11.40 4.98
CA LEU A 59 9.98 -10.29 4.07
C LEU A 59 8.70 -10.56 3.28
N PRO A 60 7.89 -9.54 3.01
CA PRO A 60 6.71 -9.70 2.17
C PRO A 60 7.05 -10.25 0.80
N MET A 61 6.26 -11.21 0.35
CA MET A 61 6.21 -11.70 -1.03
C MET A 61 4.74 -11.76 -1.40
N GLY A 62 4.31 -10.83 -2.24
CA GLY A 62 2.90 -10.66 -2.53
C GLY A 62 2.57 -10.45 -3.98
N VAL A 63 1.29 -10.35 -4.25
CA VAL A 63 0.77 -10.15 -5.60
C VAL A 63 -0.50 -9.31 -5.56
N TRP A 64 -0.63 -8.39 -6.53
CA TRP A 64 -1.88 -7.68 -6.77
C TRP A 64 -2.86 -8.60 -7.48
N LEU A 65 -4.11 -8.62 -7.01
CA LEU A 65 -5.20 -9.37 -7.62
C LEU A 65 -6.19 -8.39 -8.25
N THR A 66 -6.65 -8.72 -9.46
CA THR A 66 -7.65 -7.91 -10.17
C THR A 66 -8.78 -8.81 -10.67
N ASN A 67 -9.87 -8.16 -11.10
CA ASN A 67 -11.03 -8.86 -11.67
C ASN A 67 -10.81 -9.30 -13.13
N SER A 68 -9.86 -8.71 -13.83
CA SER A 68 -9.73 -8.88 -15.28
C SER A 68 -8.25 -9.05 -15.66
N PRO A 69 -7.93 -9.93 -16.61
CA PRO A 69 -8.86 -10.76 -17.40
C PRO A 69 -9.18 -12.14 -16.81
N SER A 70 -8.66 -12.49 -15.63
CA SER A 70 -8.77 -13.84 -15.05
C SER A 70 -10.18 -14.23 -14.64
N LYS A 71 -11.04 -13.24 -14.41
CA LYS A 71 -12.38 -13.44 -13.82
C LYS A 71 -12.29 -14.09 -12.44
N LEU A 72 -11.19 -13.85 -11.73
CA LEU A 72 -10.92 -14.45 -10.43
C LEU A 72 -12.03 -14.16 -9.42
N TYR A 73 -12.55 -12.93 -9.45
CA TYR A 73 -13.52 -12.45 -8.48
C TYR A 73 -14.93 -13.03 -8.65
N TYR A 74 -15.21 -13.70 -9.76
CA TYR A 74 -16.59 -14.11 -10.08
C TYR A 74 -16.90 -15.55 -9.70
N ASP A 75 -16.03 -16.21 -8.93
CA ASP A 75 -16.19 -17.62 -8.58
C ASP A 75 -15.41 -17.94 -7.29
N LYS A 76 -16.12 -18.34 -6.25
CA LYS A 76 -15.49 -18.69 -4.95
C LYS A 76 -14.46 -19.79 -5.09
N GLN A 77 -14.71 -20.79 -5.94
CA GLN A 77 -13.77 -21.88 -6.15
C GLN A 77 -12.46 -21.38 -6.80
N ARG A 78 -12.57 -20.48 -7.75
CA ARG A 78 -11.37 -19.85 -8.35
C ARG A 78 -10.54 -19.09 -7.33
N ILE A 79 -11.22 -18.38 -6.46
CA ILE A 79 -10.55 -17.72 -5.33
C ILE A 79 -9.85 -18.74 -4.44
N UNK A 80 -10.44 -19.69 -4.05
CA UNK A 80 -9.87 -20.70 -3.26
C UNK A 80 -8.64 -21.33 -3.84
N LEU A 81 -8.80 -21.66 -5.13
CA LEU A 81 -7.64 -22.31 -5.79
C LEU A 81 -6.46 -21.34 -5.94
N ALA A 82 -6.74 -20.10 -6.24
CA ALA A 82 -5.70 -19.06 -6.33
C ALA A 82 -4.97 -18.90 -4.99
N MET A 83 -5.72 -18.83 -3.89
CA MET A 83 -5.14 -18.65 -2.55
C MET A 83 -4.34 -19.89 -2.12
N GLN A 84 -4.79 -21.09 -2.48
CA GLN A 84 -4.04 -22.33 -2.27
C GLN A 84 -2.72 -22.32 -3.03
N ARG A 85 -2.76 -21.91 -4.30
CA ARG A 85 -1.54 -21.80 -5.14
C ARG A 85 -0.55 -20.81 -4.52
N LEU A 86 -1.04 -19.65 -4.09
CA LEU A 86 -0.20 -18.62 -3.48
C LEU A 86 0.47 -19.12 -2.19
N GLN A 87 -0.30 -19.81 -1.33
CA GLN A 87 0.24 -20.41 -0.11
C GLN A 87 1.32 -21.43 -0.44
N ALA A 88 1.03 -22.35 -1.36
CA ALA A 88 1.97 -23.41 -1.76
C ALA A 88 3.24 -22.86 -2.41
N ALA A 89 3.13 -21.71 -3.12
CA ALA A 89 4.27 -21.02 -3.73
C ALA A 89 5.03 -20.13 -2.73
N GLY A 90 4.58 -20.05 -1.46
CA GLY A 90 5.29 -19.32 -0.42
C GLY A 90 4.93 -17.84 -0.32
N PHE A 91 3.86 -17.40 -0.98
CA PHE A 91 3.38 -16.01 -0.85
C PHE A 91 2.77 -15.80 0.54
N ASN A 92 2.99 -14.62 1.10
CA ASN A 92 2.46 -14.25 2.41
C ASN A 92 1.63 -12.96 2.37
N ARG A 93 1.37 -12.42 1.16
CA ARG A 93 0.56 -11.21 1.00
C ARG A 93 -0.21 -11.22 -0.31
N VAL A 94 -1.47 -10.73 -0.25
CA VAL A 94 -2.25 -10.40 -1.45
C VAL A 94 -2.84 -9.00 -1.31
N VAL A 95 -2.97 -8.32 -2.44
CA VAL A 95 -3.46 -6.95 -2.52
C VAL A 95 -4.61 -6.91 -3.53
N PRO A 96 -5.82 -7.30 -3.10
CA PRO A 96 -6.96 -7.36 -4.02
C PRO A 96 -7.51 -5.98 -4.34
N ASN A 97 -7.78 -5.73 -5.62
CA ASN A 97 -8.42 -4.51 -6.08
C ASN A 97 -9.86 -4.46 -5.56
N VAL A 98 -10.21 -3.38 -4.90
CA VAL A 98 -11.54 -3.16 -4.30
C VAL A 98 -12.28 -2.02 -5.01
N TRP A 99 -11.54 -1.07 -5.53
CA TRP A 99 -12.08 0.16 -6.09
C TRP A 99 -11.39 0.47 -7.40
N SER A 100 -12.13 0.43 -8.47
CA SER A 100 -11.58 0.68 -9.82
C SER A 100 -12.66 1.20 -10.76
N ARG A 101 -12.31 2.22 -11.50
CA ARG A 101 -13.14 2.78 -12.58
C ARG A 101 -14.54 3.17 -12.11
N GLY A 102 -14.64 3.73 -10.91
CA GLY A 102 -15.90 4.21 -10.36
C GLY A 102 -16.81 3.13 -9.80
N THR A 103 -16.31 1.89 -9.69
CA THR A 103 -17.10 0.76 -9.16
C THR A 103 -16.35 0.02 -8.05
N THR A 104 -17.10 -0.68 -7.20
CA THR A 104 -16.55 -1.54 -6.15
C THR A 104 -16.71 -3.01 -6.50
N PHE A 105 -15.99 -3.85 -5.78
CA PHE A 105 -16.13 -5.30 -5.89
C PHE A 105 -16.85 -5.90 -4.67
N HIS A 106 -17.71 -5.08 -4.05
CA HIS A 106 -18.63 -5.47 -2.96
C HIS A 106 -19.81 -4.51 -2.93
N GLU A 107 -20.86 -4.84 -2.23
CA GLU A 107 -21.99 -3.93 -2.02
C GLU A 107 -21.52 -2.68 -1.26
N SER A 108 -21.94 -1.50 -1.69
CA SER A 108 -21.45 -0.22 -1.19
C SER A 108 -22.55 0.84 -1.23
N LEU A 109 -22.58 1.65 -0.27
CA LEU A 109 -23.38 2.88 -0.24
C LEU A 109 -22.72 4.03 -0.98
N UNK A 110 -21.48 3.89 -1.25
CA UNK A 110 -20.66 4.89 -1.77
C UNK A 110 -20.47 4.84 -3.21
N ALA A 111 -20.72 3.65 -3.71
CA ALA A 111 -20.42 3.47 -5.14
C ALA A 111 -21.16 2.27 -5.73
N PRO A 112 -21.42 2.27 -7.06
CA PRO A 112 -22.06 1.11 -7.67
C PRO A 112 -21.13 -0.12 -7.69
N VAL A 113 -21.72 -1.30 -7.56
CA VAL A 113 -21.00 -2.57 -7.73
C VAL A 113 -20.70 -2.78 -9.21
N GLU A 114 -19.53 -3.34 -9.51
CA GLU A 114 -19.11 -3.64 -10.87
C GLU A 114 -20.14 -4.53 -11.57
N PRO A 115 -20.63 -4.17 -12.79
CA PRO A 115 -21.72 -4.90 -13.43
C PRO A 115 -21.46 -6.39 -13.65
N PRO A 116 -20.28 -6.87 -14.09
CA PRO A 116 -20.03 -8.31 -14.17
C PRO A 116 -20.16 -9.04 -12.84
N LEU A 117 -19.84 -8.41 -11.73
CA LEU A 117 -20.01 -9.02 -10.40
C LEU A 117 -21.50 -9.13 -10.03
N LEU A 118 -22.29 -8.12 -10.39
CA LEU A 118 -23.74 -8.17 -10.21
C LEU A 118 -24.35 -9.36 -10.96
N LYS A 119 -23.88 -9.63 -12.18
CA LYS A 119 -24.32 -10.80 -12.97
C LYS A 119 -23.90 -12.12 -12.36
N ALA A 120 -22.72 -12.17 -11.73
CA ALA A 120 -22.21 -13.39 -11.08
C ALA A 120 -22.94 -13.69 -9.78
N GLY A 121 -23.56 -12.67 -9.18
CA GLY A 121 -24.34 -12.78 -7.93
C GLY A 121 -23.68 -12.02 -6.79
N VAL A 122 -24.38 -11.05 -6.24
CA VAL A 122 -23.88 -10.18 -5.15
C VAL A 122 -23.50 -10.93 -3.88
N GLN A 123 -24.05 -12.15 -3.68
CA GLN A 123 -23.74 -12.97 -2.51
C GLN A 123 -22.29 -13.49 -2.53
N LEU A 124 -21.61 -13.33 -3.64
CA LEU A 124 -20.25 -13.83 -3.84
C LEU A 124 -19.23 -13.13 -2.95
N ASP A 125 -19.32 -11.84 -2.74
CA ASP A 125 -18.37 -10.99 -2.01
C ASP A 125 -16.91 -11.47 -2.14
N PRO A 126 -16.27 -11.22 -3.30
CA PRO A 126 -14.92 -11.73 -3.54
C PRO A 126 -13.90 -11.20 -2.55
N ILE A 127 -14.07 -9.97 -2.06
CA ILE A 127 -13.08 -9.31 -1.20
C ILE A 127 -13.05 -9.99 0.18
N CYS A 128 -14.22 -10.21 0.78
CA CYS A 128 -14.29 -10.93 2.06
C CYS A 128 -13.94 -12.41 1.91
N THR A 129 -14.26 -13.02 0.76
CA THR A 129 -13.80 -14.39 0.46
C THR A 129 -12.28 -14.46 0.45
N ILE A 130 -11.61 -13.52 -0.23
CA ILE A 130 -10.14 -13.45 -0.27
C ILE A 130 -9.59 -13.22 1.16
N ALA A 131 -10.20 -12.33 1.94
CA ALA A 131 -9.77 -12.04 3.31
C ALA A 131 -9.85 -13.30 4.20
N GLU A 132 -10.95 -14.03 4.11
CA GLU A 132 -11.16 -15.28 4.86
C GLU A 132 -10.15 -16.35 4.45
N GLU A 133 -9.98 -16.55 3.14
CA GLU A 133 -9.02 -17.53 2.61
C GLU A 133 -7.57 -17.16 2.98
N GLY A 134 -7.25 -15.88 3.04
CA GLY A 134 -5.95 -15.39 3.47
C GLY A 134 -5.70 -15.71 4.95
N ARG A 135 -6.67 -15.44 5.81
CA ARG A 135 -6.56 -15.73 7.25
C ARG A 135 -6.33 -17.22 7.49
N LYS A 136 -7.04 -18.09 6.78
CA LYS A 136 -6.88 -19.56 6.90
C LYS A 136 -5.46 -20.00 6.52
N ARG A 137 -4.76 -19.26 5.67
CA ARG A 137 -3.45 -19.64 5.09
C ARG A 137 -2.27 -18.81 5.58
N GLY A 138 -2.50 -17.89 6.52
CA GLY A 138 -1.44 -17.00 6.98
C GLY A 138 -0.98 -16.01 5.92
N ILE A 139 -1.85 -15.68 4.95
CA ILE A 139 -1.59 -14.69 3.91
C ILE A 139 -2.29 -13.39 4.33
N LYS A 140 -1.53 -12.31 4.46
CA LYS A 140 -2.08 -11.00 4.79
C LYS A 140 -2.81 -10.41 3.59
N VAL A 141 -3.96 -9.79 3.85
CA VAL A 141 -4.84 -9.24 2.81
C VAL A 141 -4.99 -7.75 3.04
N MET A 142 -4.63 -6.96 2.01
CA MET A 142 -4.69 -5.50 2.06
C MET A 142 -5.49 -5.00 0.85
N PRO A 143 -6.78 -4.67 1.02
CA PRO A 143 -7.59 -4.18 -0.11
C PRO A 143 -6.97 -2.93 -0.74
N TRP A 144 -6.96 -2.89 -2.07
CA TRP A 144 -6.30 -1.87 -2.88
C TRP A 144 -7.35 -0.96 -3.51
N PHE A 145 -7.26 0.33 -3.20
CA PHE A 145 -8.16 1.39 -3.70
C PHE A 145 -7.50 2.05 -4.91
N GLU A 146 -7.43 1.28 -6.01
CA GLU A 146 -6.74 1.68 -7.24
C GLU A 146 -7.10 3.07 -7.76
N UNK A 147 -8.20 3.28 -7.86
CA UNK A 147 -8.57 4.45 -8.48
C UNK A 147 -8.36 5.68 -7.71
N GLY A 148 -8.18 5.47 -6.54
CA GLY A 148 -8.04 6.74 -5.84
C GLY A 148 -9.13 7.76 -6.19
N UNK A 149 -8.84 8.65 -6.80
CA UNK A 149 -9.59 9.68 -7.17
C UNK A 149 -9.90 9.68 -8.55
N MET A 150 -9.36 8.84 -9.24
CA MET A 150 -9.56 8.79 -10.71
C MET A 150 -10.88 8.11 -11.07
N GLU A 151 -11.56 8.66 -12.05
CA GLU A 151 -12.88 8.17 -12.50
C GLU A 151 -12.92 8.15 -14.04
N PRO A 152 -13.65 7.22 -14.67
CA PRO A 152 -13.95 7.39 -16.09
C PRO A 152 -14.66 8.72 -16.33
N ALA A 153 -14.26 9.43 -17.36
CA ALA A 153 -14.81 10.77 -17.63
C ALA A 153 -16.31 10.75 -17.95
N ASP A 154 -16.82 9.59 -18.33
CA ASP A 154 -18.24 9.37 -18.64
C ASP A 154 -18.98 8.64 -17.53
N SER A 155 -18.41 8.52 -16.33
CA SER A 155 -19.06 7.86 -15.20
C SER A 155 -20.24 8.68 -14.67
N ALA A 156 -21.17 7.99 -13.99
CA ALA A 156 -22.33 8.66 -13.40
C ALA A 156 -21.91 9.75 -12.40
N VAL A 157 -20.90 9.48 -11.56
CA VAL A 157 -20.47 10.45 -10.56
C VAL A 157 -19.91 11.73 -11.21
N VAL A 158 -19.22 11.61 -12.33
CA VAL A 158 -18.68 12.78 -13.05
C VAL A 158 -19.82 13.60 -13.68
N ARG A 159 -20.82 12.92 -14.26
CA ARG A 159 -21.99 13.59 -14.85
C ARG A 159 -22.86 14.29 -13.80
N ASP A 160 -23.08 13.60 -12.67
CA ASP A 160 -24.00 14.06 -11.63
C ASP A 160 -23.36 15.12 -10.73
N HIS A 161 -22.02 15.14 -10.64
CA HIS A 161 -21.27 16.04 -9.76
C HIS A 161 -20.11 16.71 -10.51
N PRO A 162 -20.41 17.52 -11.56
CA PRO A 162 -19.34 18.22 -12.26
C PRO A 162 -18.53 19.17 -11.37
N GLU A 163 -19.12 19.64 -10.28
CA GLU A 163 -18.45 20.50 -9.30
C GLU A 163 -17.39 19.76 -8.48
N TRP A 164 -17.40 18.43 -8.50
CA TRP A 164 -16.38 17.61 -7.82
C TRP A 164 -15.14 17.39 -8.66
N VAL A 165 -15.16 17.76 -9.94
CA VAL A 165 -14.16 17.35 -10.92
C VAL A 165 -13.10 18.44 -11.09
N LEU A 166 -11.84 18.04 -11.03
CA LEU A 166 -10.70 18.93 -11.29
C LEU A 166 -10.68 19.34 -12.76
N ALA A 167 -10.26 20.58 -13.04
CA ALA A 167 -10.09 21.08 -14.40
C ALA A 167 -8.70 21.65 -14.63
N ARG A 168 -8.25 21.60 -15.87
CA ARG A 168 -7.04 22.27 -16.36
C ARG A 168 -7.35 23.77 -16.58
N SER A 169 -6.30 24.55 -16.81
CA SER A 169 -6.45 25.98 -17.08
C SER A 169 -7.24 26.29 -18.38
N ASP A 170 -7.27 25.34 -19.31
CA ASP A 170 -8.06 25.46 -20.55
C ASP A 170 -9.51 24.95 -20.37
N GLY A 171 -9.88 24.52 -19.15
CA GLY A 171 -11.21 24.01 -18.85
C GLY A 171 -11.39 22.52 -19.07
N GLN A 172 -10.39 21.80 -19.59
CA GLN A 172 -10.51 20.36 -19.81
C GLN A 172 -10.54 19.62 -18.48
N THR A 173 -11.48 18.68 -18.31
CA THR A 173 -11.74 17.97 -17.05
C THR A 173 -11.28 16.51 -17.07
N TRP A 174 -10.55 16.12 -18.10
CA TRP A 174 -10.05 14.72 -18.23
C TRP A 174 -8.68 14.70 -18.86
N MET A 175 -8.02 13.55 -18.70
CA MET A 175 -6.76 13.24 -19.38
C MET A 175 -6.79 11.80 -19.88
N THR A 176 -6.00 11.48 -20.88
CA THR A 176 -5.90 10.12 -21.41
C THR A 176 -4.95 9.31 -20.53
N MET A 177 -5.44 8.16 -20.05
CA MET A 177 -4.69 7.24 -19.18
C MET A 177 -4.91 5.79 -19.65
N HIS A 178 -4.00 4.91 -19.31
CA HIS A 178 -4.15 3.47 -19.54
C HIS A 178 -4.57 3.14 -20.98
N GLY A 179 -3.80 3.62 -21.93
CA GLY A 179 -4.13 3.53 -23.36
C GLY A 179 -4.94 4.76 -23.78
N ASN A 180 -6.15 4.55 -24.26
CA ASN A 180 -6.97 5.66 -24.78
C ASN A 180 -8.18 5.99 -23.91
N HIS A 181 -8.15 5.60 -22.62
CA HIS A 181 -9.28 5.89 -21.73
C HIS A 181 -9.24 7.34 -21.24
N ARG A 182 -10.37 8.05 -21.35
CA ARG A 182 -10.52 9.39 -20.80
C ARG A 182 -10.86 9.27 -19.31
N MET A 183 -9.98 9.79 -18.48
CA MET A 183 -10.12 9.72 -17.03
C MET A 183 -10.20 11.13 -16.45
N ALA A 184 -11.20 11.37 -15.61
CA ALA A 184 -11.34 12.56 -14.79
C ALA A 184 -10.72 12.33 -13.43
N TRP A 185 -10.45 13.38 -12.69
CA TRP A 185 -9.98 13.30 -11.31
C TRP A 185 -10.96 14.04 -10.41
N LEU A 186 -11.48 13.35 -9.42
CA LEU A 186 -12.29 13.99 -8.37
C LEU A 186 -11.36 14.80 -7.48
N ASN A 187 -11.84 15.93 -7.01
CA ASN A 187 -11.05 16.96 -6.34
C ASN A 187 -10.71 16.57 -4.89
N PRO A 188 -9.43 16.27 -4.56
CA PRO A 188 -9.05 15.89 -3.20
C PRO A 188 -9.22 17.01 -2.16
N ALA A 189 -9.49 18.24 -2.58
CA ALA A 189 -9.77 19.34 -1.66
C ALA A 189 -11.26 19.51 -1.38
N HIS A 190 -12.14 18.89 -2.19
CA HIS A 190 -13.59 19.07 -2.04
C HIS A 190 -14.11 18.22 -0.88
N PRO A 191 -14.83 18.82 0.09
CA PRO A 191 -15.23 18.08 1.29
C PRO A 191 -16.12 16.86 1.01
N GLU A 192 -17.03 16.94 0.05
CA GLU A 192 -17.89 15.80 -0.28
C GLU A 192 -17.11 14.67 -0.96
N VAL A 193 -16.13 15.00 -1.79
CA VAL A 193 -15.22 14.01 -2.40
C VAL A 193 -14.41 13.30 -1.30
N ARG A 194 -13.89 14.06 -0.34
CA ARG A 194 -13.17 13.50 0.81
C ARG A 194 -14.06 12.55 1.61
N ALA A 195 -15.28 12.99 1.92
CA ALA A 195 -16.23 12.18 2.69
C ALA A 195 -16.57 10.88 1.97
N ARG A 196 -16.82 10.95 0.65
CA ARG A 196 -17.11 9.79 -0.18
C ARG A 196 -15.94 8.79 -0.20
N PHE A 197 -14.72 9.28 -0.45
CA PHE A 197 -13.53 8.44 -0.55
C PHE A 197 -13.21 7.76 0.79
N ILE A 198 -13.22 8.52 1.88
CA ILE A 198 -12.97 7.98 3.22
C ILE A 198 -14.08 7.01 3.61
N GLY A 199 -15.33 7.37 3.32
CA GLY A 199 -16.50 6.52 3.58
C GLY A 199 -16.39 5.16 2.90
N LEU A 200 -15.97 5.13 1.64
CA LEU A 200 -15.76 3.90 0.88
C LEU A 200 -14.70 3.01 1.54
N ILE A 201 -13.59 3.61 1.98
CA ILE A 201 -12.50 2.87 2.65
C ILE A 201 -13.00 2.27 3.97
N VAL A 202 -13.67 3.08 4.80
CA VAL A 202 -14.20 2.64 6.09
C VAL A 202 -15.22 1.53 5.90
N GLU A 203 -16.14 1.70 4.96
CA GLU A 203 -17.16 0.70 4.62
C GLU A 203 -16.51 -0.64 4.24
N THR A 204 -15.50 -0.60 3.37
CA THR A 204 -14.77 -1.81 2.95
C THR A 204 -14.14 -2.52 4.15
N LEU A 205 -13.46 -1.76 5.01
CA LEU A 205 -12.73 -2.33 6.15
C LEU A 205 -13.65 -2.87 7.24
N LYS A 206 -14.89 -2.37 7.32
CA LYS A 206 -15.88 -2.87 8.30
C LYS A 206 -16.57 -4.16 7.86
N ARG A 207 -16.50 -4.54 6.57
CA ARG A 207 -17.19 -5.71 6.05
C ARG A 207 -16.63 -7.02 6.60
N CYS A 208 -15.32 -7.08 6.72
CA CYS A 208 -14.60 -8.26 7.20
C CYS A 208 -13.20 -7.88 7.64
N ARG A 209 -12.58 -8.73 8.43
CA ARG A 209 -11.26 -8.45 8.98
C ARG A 209 -10.20 -8.40 7.87
N MET A 210 -9.50 -7.28 7.79
CA MET A 210 -8.41 -7.01 6.86
C MET A 210 -7.13 -6.71 7.63
N ASP A 211 -5.96 -6.88 6.99
CA ASP A 211 -4.67 -6.61 7.63
C ASP A 211 -4.20 -5.17 7.41
N GLY A 212 -4.83 -4.47 6.49
CA GLY A 212 -4.50 -3.10 6.16
C GLY A 212 -5.32 -2.61 4.99
N LEU A 213 -4.90 -1.51 4.40
CA LEU A 213 -5.42 -1.00 3.13
C LEU A 213 -4.24 -0.51 2.29
N GLN A 214 -4.42 -0.44 0.97
CA GLN A 214 -3.39 0.12 0.10
C GLN A 214 -3.97 1.20 -0.81
N LEU A 215 -3.33 2.36 -0.77
CA LEU A 215 -3.48 3.44 -1.73
C LEU A 215 -2.35 3.32 -2.75
N ASP A 216 -2.48 3.94 -3.93
CA ASP A 216 -1.44 3.84 -4.94
C ASP A 216 -1.14 5.19 -5.63
N ASP A 217 -0.58 5.12 -6.83
CA ASP A 217 -0.19 6.31 -7.57
C ASP A 217 -1.38 7.12 -8.07
N HIS A 218 -2.62 6.61 -7.98
CA HIS A 218 -3.83 7.37 -8.30
C HIS A 218 -4.42 8.10 -7.08
N PHE A 219 -3.90 7.87 -5.87
CA PHE A 219 -4.15 8.75 -4.72
C PHE A 219 -3.30 10.01 -4.94
N ALA A 220 -3.75 10.87 -5.82
CA ALA A 220 -2.91 11.86 -6.46
C ALA A 220 -3.69 13.11 -6.86
N TRP A 221 -2.95 14.14 -7.22
CA TRP A 221 -3.46 15.34 -7.85
C TRP A 221 -2.59 15.60 -9.09
N PRO A 222 -3.11 15.31 -10.30
CA PRO A 222 -2.29 15.57 -11.51
C PRO A 222 -1.91 17.04 -11.61
N VAL A 223 -0.64 17.31 -11.86
CA VAL A 223 -0.06 18.65 -11.73
C VAL A 223 -0.72 19.71 -12.62
N GLN A 224 -1.28 19.30 -13.77
CA GLN A 224 -1.93 20.23 -14.71
C GLN A 224 -3.31 20.70 -14.24
N PHE A 225 -3.87 20.06 -13.21
CA PHE A 225 -5.24 20.29 -12.76
C PHE A 225 -5.31 21.11 -11.48
N GLY A 226 -6.49 21.70 -11.24
CA GLY A 226 -6.77 22.52 -10.08
C GLY A 226 -7.26 23.91 -10.43
N TYR A 227 -7.71 24.10 -11.68
CA TYR A 227 -8.23 25.39 -12.15
C TYR A 227 -9.77 25.40 -12.24
N ASP A 228 -10.41 24.37 -11.67
CA ASP A 228 -11.86 24.35 -11.48
C ASP A 228 -12.29 25.43 -10.49
N ALA A 229 -13.54 25.86 -10.59
CA ALA A 229 -14.07 26.99 -9.81
C ALA A 229 -13.91 26.77 -8.30
N PHE A 230 -14.16 25.55 -7.81
CA PHE A 230 -14.03 25.25 -6.38
C PHE A 230 -12.58 25.43 -5.90
N THR A 231 -11.64 24.82 -6.60
CA THR A 231 -10.22 24.91 -6.22
C THR A 231 -9.69 26.33 -6.30
N ALA A 232 -10.04 27.05 -7.39
CA ALA A 232 -9.60 28.44 -7.58
C ALA A 232 -10.08 29.33 -6.44
N SER A 233 -11.36 29.20 -6.07
CA SER A 233 -11.95 29.97 -4.98
C SER A 233 -11.30 29.64 -3.64
N LEU A 234 -11.11 28.36 -3.34
CA LEU A 234 -10.49 27.91 -2.09
C LEU A 234 -9.04 28.41 -1.97
N TYR A 235 -8.29 28.31 -3.06
CA TYR A 235 -6.91 28.79 -3.10
C TYR A 235 -6.85 30.31 -2.85
N GLU A 236 -7.69 31.07 -3.58
CA GLU A 236 -7.73 32.52 -3.43
C GLU A 236 -8.12 32.94 -2.02
N GLN A 237 -9.09 32.26 -1.43
CA GLN A 237 -9.50 32.50 -0.03
C GLN A 237 -8.34 32.29 0.94
N GLN A 238 -7.54 31.24 0.73
CA GLN A 238 -6.45 30.87 1.64
C GLN A 238 -5.16 31.61 1.39
N MET A 239 -4.88 31.97 0.11
CA MET A 239 -3.57 32.47 -0.30
C MET A 239 -3.59 33.94 -0.73
N GLY A 240 -4.76 34.55 -0.86
CA GLY A 240 -4.93 35.97 -1.17
C GLY A 240 -4.81 36.34 -2.65
N SER A 241 -4.69 35.33 -3.53
CA SER A 241 -4.59 35.55 -4.99
C SER A 241 -5.08 34.30 -5.72
N PRO A 242 -5.56 34.42 -6.97
CA PRO A 242 -5.97 33.25 -7.73
C PRO A 242 -4.78 32.33 -8.03
N PRO A 243 -5.04 31.06 -8.39
CA PRO A 243 -3.96 30.14 -8.75
C PRO A 243 -3.08 30.70 -9.86
N PRO A 244 -1.75 30.56 -9.77
CA PRO A 244 -0.86 31.00 -10.84
C PRO A 244 -1.16 30.29 -12.16
N PRO A 245 -1.05 30.97 -13.32
CA PRO A 245 -1.27 30.31 -14.62
C PRO A 245 -0.32 29.14 -14.90
N ASP A 246 0.89 29.21 -14.36
CA ASP A 246 1.88 28.13 -14.47
C ASP A 246 1.57 27.04 -13.45
N HIS A 247 1.10 25.89 -13.91
CA HIS A 247 0.76 24.76 -13.04
C HIS A 247 1.96 24.19 -12.29
N THR A 248 3.20 24.54 -12.70
CA THR A 248 4.42 24.10 -12.01
C THR A 248 4.93 25.16 -11.02
N ASN A 249 4.21 26.27 -10.85
CA ASN A 249 4.58 27.28 -9.85
C ASN A 249 4.76 26.63 -8.47
N ARG A 250 5.89 26.95 -7.83
CA ARG A 250 6.30 26.29 -6.58
C ARG A 250 5.25 26.44 -5.46
N ARG A 251 4.72 27.65 -5.25
CA ARG A 251 3.72 27.95 -4.20
C ARG A 251 2.43 27.15 -4.44
N TRP A 252 2.01 27.09 -5.71
CA TRP A 252 0.81 26.37 -6.16
C TRP A 252 0.98 24.86 -5.98
N MET A 253 2.13 24.30 -6.35
CA MET A 253 2.41 22.86 -6.15
C MET A 253 2.43 22.49 -4.67
N ILE A 254 3.06 23.33 -3.82
CA ILE A 254 3.09 23.11 -2.36
C ILE A 254 1.67 23.07 -1.79
N TRP A 255 0.80 24.01 -2.21
CA TRP A 255 -0.57 24.07 -1.71
C TRP A 255 -1.34 22.79 -2.07
N ARG A 256 -1.24 22.32 -3.31
CA ARG A 256 -1.93 21.09 -3.74
C ARG A 256 -1.41 19.86 -3.00
N ARG A 257 -0.09 19.76 -2.77
CA ARG A 257 0.46 18.66 -1.94
C ARG A 257 -0.11 18.68 -0.53
N LYS A 258 -0.25 19.88 0.05
CA LYS A 258 -0.85 20.04 1.38
C LYS A 258 -2.30 19.56 1.41
N GLN A 259 -3.06 19.74 0.32
CA GLN A 259 -4.44 19.25 0.24
C GLN A 259 -4.47 17.71 0.28
N LEU A 260 -3.61 17.03 -0.47
CA LEU A 260 -3.50 15.56 -0.42
C LEU A 260 -3.07 15.08 0.96
N THR A 261 -2.07 15.74 1.55
CA THR A 261 -1.59 15.40 2.90
C THR A 261 -2.72 15.56 3.93
N SER A 262 -3.50 16.62 3.81
CA SER A 262 -4.67 16.87 4.65
C SER A 262 -5.72 15.76 4.52
N LEU A 263 -5.98 15.30 3.29
CA LEU A 263 -6.90 14.19 3.04
C LEU A 263 -6.39 12.91 3.70
N LEU A 264 -5.12 12.63 3.59
CA LEU A 264 -4.51 11.44 4.21
C LEU A 264 -4.60 11.51 5.74
N ARG A 265 -4.45 12.66 6.33
CA ARG A 265 -4.69 12.86 7.76
C ARG A 265 -6.15 12.61 8.17
N UNK A 266 -6.93 12.94 7.30
CA UNK A 266 -8.26 12.77 7.56
C UNK A 266 -8.67 11.37 7.52
N LEU A 267 -8.09 10.72 6.65
CA LEU A 267 -8.30 9.28 6.58
C LEU A 267 -7.79 8.57 7.83
N ARG A 268 -6.56 8.82 8.20
CA ARG A 268 -5.98 8.18 9.39
C ARG A 268 -6.81 8.47 10.64
N GLN A 269 -7.21 9.72 10.83
CA GLN A 269 -8.04 10.08 11.98
C GLN A 269 -9.38 9.35 11.97
N ARG A 270 -10.02 9.25 10.82
CA ARG A 270 -11.31 8.55 10.70
C ARG A 270 -11.16 7.06 11.01
N LEU A 271 -10.06 6.44 10.60
CA LEU A 271 -9.80 5.03 10.93
C LEU A 271 -9.66 4.85 12.45
N GLU A 272 -8.98 5.78 13.12
CA GLU A 272 -8.85 5.77 14.58
C GLU A 272 -10.21 5.94 15.26
N ASP A 273 -11.00 6.90 14.80
CA ASP A 273 -12.35 7.19 15.36
C ASP A 273 -13.30 5.99 15.22
N GLU A 274 -13.09 5.16 14.21
CA GLU A 274 -13.91 3.97 13.93
C GLU A 274 -13.32 2.69 14.56
N ASP A 275 -12.26 2.80 15.35
CA ASP A 275 -11.52 1.67 15.95
C ASP A 275 -10.99 0.68 14.90
N LEU A 276 -10.64 1.20 13.73
CA LEU A 276 -10.06 0.39 12.64
C LEU A 276 -8.54 0.46 12.71
N SER A 277 -7.94 -0.44 13.50
CA SER A 277 -6.50 -0.50 13.74
C SER A 277 -5.82 -1.25 12.59
N VAL A 278 -5.74 -0.63 11.42
CA VAL A 278 -5.19 -1.22 10.19
C VAL A 278 -3.99 -0.42 9.68
N ARG A 279 -3.10 -1.11 8.98
CA ARG A 279 -1.94 -0.49 8.34
C ARG A 279 -2.35 0.22 7.07
N ILE A 280 -1.82 1.41 6.85
CA ILE A 280 -1.96 2.13 5.57
C ILE A 280 -0.67 1.89 4.77
N SER A 281 -0.82 1.18 3.66
CA SER A 281 0.23 0.97 2.68
C SER A 281 0.03 1.96 1.53
N LEU A 282 1.11 2.47 0.96
CA LEU A 282 1.05 3.30 -0.25
C LEU A 282 1.94 2.68 -1.32
N SER A 283 1.40 2.52 -2.52
CA SER A 283 2.16 2.03 -3.68
C SER A 283 2.33 3.16 -4.70
N PRO A 284 3.31 4.05 -4.49
CA PRO A 284 3.54 5.16 -5.40
C PRO A 284 4.53 4.80 -6.50
N GLY A 285 4.63 5.64 -7.52
CA GLY A 285 5.74 5.62 -8.46
C GLY A 285 7.04 6.14 -7.81
N PRO A 286 8.15 6.18 -8.59
CA PRO A 286 9.40 6.77 -8.10
C PRO A 286 9.20 8.19 -7.58
N PHE A 287 9.91 8.54 -6.51
CA PHE A 287 9.62 9.77 -5.74
C PHE A 287 9.57 11.03 -6.60
N ARG A 288 10.59 11.22 -7.45
CA ARG A 288 10.67 12.45 -8.25
C ARG A 288 9.43 12.62 -9.15
N GLN A 289 8.98 11.53 -9.77
CA GLN A 289 7.77 11.53 -10.61
C GLN A 289 6.51 11.74 -9.75
N ALA A 290 6.39 11.00 -8.67
CA ALA A 290 5.23 11.10 -7.77
C ALA A 290 5.09 12.52 -7.19
N TYR A 291 6.19 13.09 -6.74
CA TYR A 291 6.24 14.41 -6.11
C TYR A 291 5.91 15.54 -7.10
N ASN A 292 6.44 15.48 -8.30
CA ASN A 292 6.29 16.56 -9.29
C ASN A 292 5.09 16.41 -10.22
N UNK A 293 4.80 15.27 -10.52
CA UNK A 293 3.77 15.03 -11.47
C UNK A 293 2.44 14.73 -10.89
N TRP A 294 2.56 14.10 -9.71
CA TRP A 294 1.29 13.64 -9.13
C TRP A 294 0.99 14.24 -7.73
N UNK A 295 1.86 15.01 -7.23
CA UNK A 295 1.79 15.60 -6.09
C UNK A 295 1.79 14.77 -4.90
N GLN A 296 2.30 13.63 -5.01
CA GLN A 296 2.40 12.72 -3.85
C GLN A 296 3.69 12.99 -3.10
N ASP A 297 3.61 13.51 -1.91
CA ASP A 297 4.78 13.75 -1.05
C ASP A 297 4.98 12.54 -0.12
N TRP A 298 5.24 11.37 -0.75
CA TRP A 298 5.28 10.13 0.02
C TRP A 298 6.49 10.05 0.99
N GLU A 299 7.54 10.80 0.75
CA GLU A 299 8.65 10.91 1.71
C GLU A 299 8.16 11.56 3.00
N LEU A 300 7.47 12.70 2.89
CA LEU A 300 6.85 13.36 4.04
C LEU A 300 5.84 12.47 4.75
N TRP A 301 5.02 11.76 3.98
CA TRP A 301 3.96 10.89 4.55
C TRP A 301 4.54 9.73 5.33
N ALA A 302 5.61 9.14 4.83
CA ALA A 302 6.30 8.03 5.50
C ALA A 302 6.99 8.50 6.79
N LEU A 303 7.73 9.61 6.72
CA LEU A 303 8.41 10.17 7.89
C LEU A 303 7.46 10.69 8.95
N GLY A 304 6.32 11.21 8.53
CA GLY A 304 5.29 11.75 9.43
C GLY A 304 4.33 10.72 9.99
N ASN A 305 4.57 9.42 9.74
CA ASN A 305 3.72 8.32 10.19
C ASN A 305 2.29 8.41 9.66
N LEU A 306 2.10 9.03 8.48
CA LEU A 306 0.80 9.08 7.83
C LEU A 306 0.53 7.81 7.03
N ILE A 307 1.59 7.11 6.65
CA ILE A 307 1.53 5.76 6.06
C ILE A 307 2.47 4.84 6.86
N ASP A 308 2.17 3.56 6.87
CA ASP A 308 2.90 2.55 7.66
C ASP A 308 3.85 1.73 6.79
N GLU A 309 3.70 1.80 5.47
CA GLU A 309 4.48 1.00 4.54
C GLU A 309 4.49 1.66 3.16
N LEU A 310 5.62 1.56 2.49
CA LEU A 310 5.76 1.88 1.06
C LEU A 310 5.86 0.59 0.25
N VAL A 311 5.22 0.56 -0.92
CA VAL A 311 5.42 -0.46 -1.95
C VAL A 311 5.74 0.30 -3.24
N VAL A 312 7.00 0.70 -3.41
CA VAL A 312 7.38 1.58 -4.51
C VAL A 312 7.38 0.81 -5.84
N GLN A 313 6.59 1.28 -6.79
CA GLN A 313 6.48 0.67 -8.12
C GLN A 313 7.79 0.87 -8.89
N ASN A 314 8.48 -0.22 -9.18
CA ASN A 314 9.67 -0.22 -10.02
C ASN A 314 9.39 -1.11 -11.23
N TYR A 315 8.73 -0.52 -12.22
CA TYR A 315 8.26 -1.25 -13.40
C TYR A 315 9.23 -1.14 -14.59
N ALA A 316 10.50 -0.80 -14.31
CA ALA A 316 11.55 -0.80 -15.34
C ALA A 316 11.60 -2.17 -16.02
N TYR A 317 11.62 -2.20 -17.35
CA TYR A 317 11.67 -3.46 -18.10
C TYR A 317 13.02 -4.15 -17.94
N SER A 318 14.13 -3.39 -18.01
CA SER A 318 15.47 -3.97 -17.92
C SER A 318 15.92 -4.12 -16.46
N VAL A 319 16.77 -5.11 -16.22
CA VAL A 319 17.40 -5.32 -14.91
C VAL A 319 18.28 -4.11 -14.54
N LYS A 320 18.99 -3.54 -15.51
CA LYS A 320 19.84 -2.35 -15.30
C LYS A 320 19.01 -1.15 -14.84
N GLY A 321 17.90 -0.88 -15.50
CA GLY A 321 16.98 0.19 -15.10
C GLY A 321 16.39 -0.06 -13.73
N PHE A 322 15.98 -1.29 -13.45
CA PHE A 322 15.46 -1.70 -12.15
C PHE A 322 16.48 -1.45 -11.03
N ALA A 323 17.74 -1.86 -11.24
CA ALA A 323 18.81 -1.66 -10.23
C ALA A 323 19.05 -0.18 -9.97
N ARG A 324 19.10 0.64 -11.03
CA ARG A 324 19.26 2.09 -10.88
C ARG A 324 18.13 2.70 -10.03
N ASP A 325 16.89 2.30 -10.30
CA ASP A 325 15.73 2.86 -9.61
C ASP A 325 15.63 2.38 -8.16
N LEU A 326 16.21 1.21 -7.82
CA LEU A 326 16.32 0.76 -6.42
C LEU A 326 17.22 1.67 -5.58
N ASP A 327 18.16 2.35 -6.23
CA ASP A 327 19.14 3.18 -5.54
C ASP A 327 18.78 4.67 -5.57
N GLN A 328 17.54 5.01 -5.88
CA GLN A 328 17.07 6.40 -5.82
C GLN A 328 17.18 6.94 -4.39
N PRO A 329 17.50 8.26 -4.23
CA PRO A 329 17.75 8.82 -2.89
C PRO A 329 16.61 8.60 -1.89
N ALA A 330 15.36 8.70 -2.30
CA ALA A 330 14.22 8.52 -1.40
C ALA A 330 14.14 7.09 -0.84
N LEU A 331 14.49 6.07 -1.65
CA LEU A 331 14.53 4.69 -1.17
C LEU A 331 15.71 4.45 -0.23
N ARG A 332 16.86 5.07 -0.48
CA ARG A 332 17.99 5.00 0.46
C ARG A 332 17.60 5.58 1.82
N LYS A 333 16.96 6.76 1.83
CA LYS A 333 16.45 7.39 3.06
C LYS A 333 15.46 6.47 3.78
N ALA A 334 14.52 5.87 3.04
CA ALA A 334 13.52 4.97 3.63
C ALA A 334 14.22 3.80 4.36
N ARG A 335 15.28 3.23 3.77
CA ARG A 335 16.07 2.18 4.42
C ARG A 335 16.78 2.69 5.67
N GLU A 336 17.45 3.84 5.58
CA GLU A 336 18.17 4.45 6.70
C GLU A 336 17.23 4.73 7.88
N TRP A 337 16.01 5.16 7.59
CA TRP A 337 15.01 5.50 8.60
C TRP A 337 14.14 4.30 8.98
N GLN A 338 14.46 3.12 8.46
CA GLN A 338 13.79 1.85 8.77
C GLN A 338 12.28 1.87 8.49
N ILE A 339 11.86 2.62 7.46
CA ILE A 339 10.47 2.63 7.00
C ILE A 339 10.22 1.32 6.25
N PRO A 340 9.22 0.52 6.64
CA PRO A 340 8.89 -0.71 5.91
C PRO A 340 8.66 -0.39 4.44
N THR A 341 9.52 -0.93 3.56
CA THR A 341 9.51 -0.59 2.14
C THR A 341 9.69 -1.85 1.31
N GLN A 342 8.71 -2.11 0.44
CA GLN A 342 8.73 -3.21 -0.50
C GLN A 342 8.84 -2.64 -1.91
N ILE A 343 9.15 -3.51 -2.89
CA ILE A 343 9.30 -3.09 -4.28
C ILE A 343 8.21 -3.76 -5.13
N GLY A 344 7.46 -2.96 -5.86
CA GLY A 344 6.53 -3.43 -6.86
C GLY A 344 7.29 -3.84 -8.11
N ILE A 345 7.12 -5.09 -8.54
CA ILE A 345 7.81 -5.65 -9.72
C ILE A 345 6.79 -5.99 -10.80
N LEU A 346 7.03 -5.52 -12.02
CA LEU A 346 6.17 -5.84 -13.16
C LEU A 346 6.42 -7.28 -13.62
N ALA A 347 5.44 -8.16 -13.40
CA ALA A 347 5.50 -9.57 -13.84
C ALA A 347 4.97 -9.74 -15.27
N GLY A 348 4.20 -8.75 -15.73
CA GLY A 348 3.62 -8.74 -17.07
C GLY A 348 2.48 -7.75 -17.16
N PHE A 349 2.15 -7.35 -18.38
CA PHE A 349 1.02 -6.46 -18.65
C PHE A 349 0.44 -6.79 -20.02
N GLY A 350 -0.87 -6.99 -20.07
CA GLY A 350 -1.55 -7.41 -21.29
C GLY A 350 -1.00 -8.76 -21.76
N LYS A 351 -0.54 -8.82 -23.01
CA LYS A 351 0.06 -10.03 -23.60
C LYS A 351 1.54 -10.19 -23.24
N ARG A 352 2.16 -9.15 -22.69
CA ARG A 352 3.59 -9.15 -22.34
C ARG A 352 3.81 -9.79 -20.99
N THR A 353 4.68 -10.80 -20.93
CA THR A 353 5.10 -11.42 -19.67
C THR A 353 6.60 -11.22 -19.47
N THR A 354 6.99 -11.02 -18.21
CA THR A 354 8.41 -10.93 -17.85
C THR A 354 8.96 -12.35 -17.71
N THR A 355 10.13 -12.61 -18.30
CA THR A 355 10.75 -13.95 -18.24
C THR A 355 11.26 -14.25 -16.83
N MET A 356 11.35 -15.53 -16.47
CA MET A 356 11.83 -15.94 -15.15
C MET A 356 13.25 -15.45 -14.85
N PRO A 357 14.23 -15.52 -15.76
CA PRO A 357 15.57 -15.00 -15.46
C PRO A 357 15.56 -13.52 -15.06
N VAL A 358 14.72 -12.70 -15.71
CA VAL A 358 14.60 -11.28 -15.39
C VAL A 358 13.90 -11.09 -14.03
N LEU A 359 12.80 -11.82 -13.79
CA LEU A 359 12.10 -11.75 -12.49
C LEU A 359 13.04 -12.17 -11.35
N GLU A 360 13.79 -13.26 -11.52
CA GLU A 360 14.73 -13.77 -10.53
C GLU A 360 15.79 -12.72 -10.18
N GLN A 361 16.39 -12.08 -11.19
CA GLN A 361 17.41 -11.05 -10.96
C GLN A 361 16.82 -9.86 -10.22
N LYS A 362 15.61 -9.41 -10.58
CA LYS A 362 14.96 -8.28 -9.91
C LYS A 362 14.63 -8.62 -8.45
N VAL A 363 14.13 -9.81 -8.17
CA VAL A 363 13.84 -10.27 -6.81
C VAL A 363 15.12 -10.28 -5.96
N ARG A 364 16.22 -10.82 -6.51
CA ARG A 364 17.50 -10.84 -5.79
C ARG A 364 17.97 -9.42 -5.46
N LEU A 365 17.94 -8.52 -6.44
CA LEU A 365 18.36 -7.13 -6.23
C LEU A 365 17.54 -6.43 -5.14
N ALA A 366 16.22 -6.61 -5.14
CA ALA A 366 15.36 -6.03 -4.12
C ALA A 366 15.68 -6.60 -2.73
N ARG A 367 15.83 -7.93 -2.64
CA ARG A 367 16.10 -8.60 -1.36
C ARG A 367 17.49 -8.29 -0.81
N GLU A 368 18.49 -8.14 -1.67
CA GLU A 368 19.84 -7.72 -1.27
C GLU A 368 19.83 -6.36 -0.56
N ARG A 369 18.85 -5.52 -0.89
CA ARG A 369 18.66 -4.21 -0.25
C ARG A 369 17.66 -4.24 0.91
N GLY A 370 17.22 -5.45 1.32
CA GLY A 370 16.35 -5.62 2.47
C GLY A 370 14.86 -5.43 2.18
N HIS A 371 14.46 -5.40 0.90
CA HIS A 371 13.06 -5.19 0.51
C HIS A 371 12.34 -6.51 0.24
N GLY A 372 11.07 -6.59 0.67
CA GLY A 372 10.14 -7.56 0.13
C GLY A 372 9.70 -7.17 -1.27
N VAL A 373 8.94 -8.03 -1.92
CA VAL A 373 8.50 -7.81 -3.31
C VAL A 373 7.00 -8.07 -3.43
N ILE A 374 6.32 -7.23 -4.22
CA ILE A 374 4.91 -7.40 -4.57
C ILE A 374 4.83 -7.37 -6.10
N PHE A 375 4.25 -8.40 -6.70
CA PHE A 375 4.23 -8.55 -8.16
C PHE A 375 2.98 -7.93 -8.76
N PHE A 376 3.15 -7.03 -9.69
CA PHE A 376 2.08 -6.55 -10.54
C PHE A 376 2.07 -7.42 -11.79
N TYR A 377 1.15 -8.30 -11.96
CA TYR A 377 0.05 -8.70 -11.10
C TYR A 377 -0.24 -10.19 -11.35
N TRP A 378 -1.32 -10.76 -10.78
CA TRP A 378 -1.67 -12.18 -10.92
C TRP A 378 -1.59 -12.67 -12.37
N GLU A 379 -2.10 -11.87 -13.32
CA GLU A 379 -2.13 -12.24 -14.75
C GLU A 379 -0.74 -12.38 -15.36
N GLY A 380 0.23 -11.61 -14.86
CA GLY A 380 1.63 -11.69 -15.31
C GLY A 380 2.35 -12.92 -14.74
N LEU A 381 1.82 -13.50 -13.65
CA LEU A 381 2.41 -14.71 -13.06
C LEU A 381 1.72 -15.97 -13.55
N TRP A 382 0.39 -16.00 -13.52
CA TRP A 382 -0.39 -17.22 -13.76
C TRP A 382 -1.62 -17.01 -14.66
N GLY A 383 -1.65 -15.92 -15.41
CA GLY A 383 -2.76 -15.63 -16.31
C GLY A 383 -2.65 -16.37 -17.66
N ARG A 384 -3.63 -16.13 -18.50
CA ARG A 384 -3.80 -16.86 -19.78
C ARG A 384 -2.65 -16.67 -20.77
N HIS A 385 -1.82 -15.64 -20.61
CA HIS A 385 -0.68 -15.37 -21.50
C HIS A 385 0.63 -15.94 -20.97
N VAL A 386 0.58 -16.65 -19.84
CA VAL A 386 1.72 -17.34 -19.25
C VAL A 386 1.52 -18.83 -19.53
N SER A 387 2.42 -19.46 -20.29
CA SER A 387 2.28 -20.88 -20.66
C SER A 387 2.33 -21.77 -19.42
N PRO A 388 1.76 -22.98 -19.46
CA PRO A 388 1.84 -23.89 -18.31
C PRO A 388 3.28 -24.14 -17.85
N GLN A 389 4.22 -24.28 -18.77
CA GLN A 389 5.64 -24.44 -18.44
C GLN A 389 6.16 -23.24 -17.67
N GLN A 390 5.86 -22.03 -18.13
CA GLN A 390 6.27 -20.79 -17.44
C GLN A 390 5.61 -20.68 -16.06
N GLN A 391 4.35 -21.09 -15.93
CA GLN A 391 3.66 -21.10 -14.64
C GLN A 391 4.36 -22.04 -13.65
N ASP A 392 4.79 -23.22 -14.11
CA ASP A 392 5.52 -24.19 -13.29
C ASP A 392 6.90 -23.66 -12.89
N GLU A 393 7.61 -22.99 -13.80
CA GLU A 393 8.90 -22.34 -13.51
C GLU A 393 8.75 -21.30 -12.40
N ARG A 394 7.72 -20.45 -12.51
CA ARG A 394 7.42 -19.43 -11.51
C ARG A 394 7.10 -20.09 -10.17
N PHE A 395 6.27 -21.10 -10.17
CA PHE A 395 5.86 -21.82 -8.95
C PHE A 395 7.09 -22.38 -8.22
N ARG A 396 7.97 -23.10 -8.95
CA ARG A 396 9.19 -23.70 -8.36
C ARG A 396 10.11 -22.61 -7.79
N PHE A 397 10.30 -21.53 -8.52
CA PHE A 397 11.15 -20.43 -8.07
C PHE A 397 10.61 -19.79 -6.77
N PHE A 398 9.34 -19.43 -6.76
CA PHE A 398 8.75 -18.77 -5.58
C PHE A 398 8.72 -19.71 -4.38
N LYS A 399 8.42 -21.00 -4.59
CA LYS A 399 8.42 -21.99 -3.50
C LYS A 399 9.80 -22.08 -2.85
N LYS A 400 10.86 -22.14 -3.64
CA LYS A 400 12.24 -22.16 -3.15
C LYS A 400 12.60 -20.85 -2.43
N LEU A 401 12.13 -19.72 -2.92
CA LEU A 401 12.38 -18.41 -2.33
C LEU A 401 11.67 -18.25 -1.00
N GLY A 402 10.48 -18.85 -0.87
CA GLY A 402 9.63 -18.77 0.31
C GLY A 402 9.95 -19.80 1.38
N SER A 403 10.78 -20.82 1.09
CA SER A 403 11.24 -21.81 2.07
C SER A 403 12.48 -21.32 2.82
#